data_5e99fd17a7578e27be150fa9a3fbe202
#
_entry.id   5e99fd17a7578e27be150fa9a3fbe202
#
_cell.length_a   1.000
_cell.length_b   1.000
_cell.length_c   1.000
_cell.angle_alpha   90.00
_cell.angle_beta   90.00
_cell.angle_gamma   90.00
#
_symmetry.space_group_name_H-M   'P 1'
#
loop_
_entity.id
_entity.type
_entity.pdbx_description
1 polymer ?
#
loop_
_entity_poly.entity_id
_entity_poly.type
_entity_poly.pdbx_seq_one_letter_code
_entity_poly.pdbx_strand_id
1 'polypeptide(L)'
;MHDVDIFIKDPLPDHINVNFVFSTISKRVPSHLLSGIDIIYVGQFDVFKEKEVNAVYQDGAIYVTNEQSNDMDMIDDLIHEVAHSAEERFTEKIYSDNTIKTEFLTKRSRLYELLDTYDYEPPPKIKVEYHYDNEIDMYFYRTVGYEILWNLVNGIFLSPYSATSLREYFAVCFEEYFLNDKKEVSKLCPAVFTKLEEIEFLEVN
;
A
#
# COMPACT_ATOMS: atom_id res chain seq x y z
N MET A 1 4.37 -11.52 16.18
CA MET A 1 4.84 -10.16 16.34
C MET A 1 5.18 -10.03 17.82
N HIS A 2 6.48 -10.16 18.16
CA HIS A 2 6.87 -10.33 19.58
C HIS A 2 6.72 -9.07 20.44
N ASP A 3 6.58 -7.89 19.82
CA ASP A 3 6.55 -6.61 20.53
C ASP A 3 5.37 -5.70 20.11
N VAL A 4 4.39 -6.22 19.39
CA VAL A 4 3.21 -5.45 18.96
C VAL A 4 1.99 -5.94 19.73
N ASP A 5 1.35 -5.06 20.47
CA ASP A 5 0.10 -5.36 21.17
C ASP A 5 -1.07 -5.50 20.18
N ILE A 6 -1.95 -6.48 20.42
CA ILE A 6 -3.14 -6.70 19.60
C ILE A 6 -4.38 -6.58 20.47
N PHE A 7 -5.24 -5.63 20.15
CA PHE A 7 -6.49 -5.40 20.86
C PHE A 7 -7.70 -5.66 19.95
N ILE A 8 -8.44 -6.72 20.25
CA ILE A 8 -9.68 -7.07 19.54
C ILE A 8 -10.85 -6.38 20.26
N LYS A 9 -11.35 -5.29 19.64
CA LYS A 9 -12.50 -4.52 20.14
C LYS A 9 -13.82 -5.21 19.81
N ASP A 10 -13.97 -5.66 18.57
CA ASP A 10 -15.15 -6.37 18.08
C ASP A 10 -14.77 -7.76 17.60
N PRO A 11 -15.62 -8.80 17.83
CA PRO A 11 -15.28 -10.17 17.50
C PRO A 11 -15.08 -10.34 16.00
N LEU A 12 -14.07 -11.14 15.64
CA LEU A 12 -13.86 -11.57 14.25
C LEU A 12 -14.84 -12.68 13.87
N PRO A 13 -15.17 -12.83 12.58
CA PRO A 13 -15.90 -13.99 12.09
C PRO A 13 -15.18 -15.32 12.39
N ASP A 14 -15.92 -16.39 12.62
CA ASP A 14 -15.36 -17.70 12.97
C ASP A 14 -14.39 -18.30 11.94
N HIS A 15 -14.47 -17.84 10.69
CA HIS A 15 -13.59 -18.28 9.61
C HIS A 15 -12.24 -17.57 9.57
N ILE A 16 -12.03 -16.53 10.38
CA ILE A 16 -10.77 -15.80 10.46
C ILE A 16 -9.87 -16.37 11.55
N ASN A 17 -8.70 -16.84 11.15
CA ASN A 17 -7.69 -17.37 12.06
C ASN A 17 -6.64 -16.31 12.42
N VAL A 18 -6.89 -15.55 13.47
CA VAL A 18 -6.02 -14.49 13.98
C VAL A 18 -4.56 -14.94 14.16
N ASN A 19 -4.36 -16.14 14.71
CA ASN A 19 -3.01 -16.66 14.94
C ASN A 19 -2.29 -16.93 13.60
N PHE A 20 -3.01 -17.40 12.59
CA PHE A 20 -2.47 -17.59 11.25
C PHE A 20 -2.09 -16.26 10.63
N VAL A 21 -2.97 -15.25 10.69
CA VAL A 21 -2.74 -13.90 10.17
C VAL A 21 -1.45 -13.31 10.75
N PHE A 22 -1.36 -13.15 12.07
CA PHE A 22 -0.19 -12.52 12.69
C PHE A 22 1.08 -13.35 12.59
N SER A 23 0.99 -14.69 12.58
CA SER A 23 2.17 -15.53 12.37
C SER A 23 2.69 -15.42 10.93
N THR A 24 1.81 -15.22 9.95
CA THR A 24 2.20 -15.02 8.55
C THR A 24 2.93 -13.71 8.37
N ILE A 25 2.40 -12.60 8.90
CA ILE A 25 3.06 -11.29 8.85
C ILE A 25 4.45 -11.36 9.49
N SER A 26 4.55 -11.94 10.70
CA SER A 26 5.82 -12.05 11.44
C SER A 26 6.88 -12.90 10.73
N LYS A 27 6.47 -13.83 9.86
CA LYS A 27 7.39 -14.67 9.05
C LYS A 27 7.79 -14.00 7.74
N ARG A 28 6.95 -13.16 7.19
CA ARG A 28 7.13 -12.54 5.88
C ARG A 28 7.88 -11.22 5.96
N VAL A 29 7.57 -10.40 6.99
CA VAL A 29 8.13 -9.06 7.16
C VAL A 29 9.19 -9.08 8.27
N PRO A 30 10.41 -8.59 8.01
CA PRO A 30 11.46 -8.44 9.03
C PRO A 30 10.99 -7.64 10.24
N SER A 31 11.40 -8.06 11.44
CA SER A 31 10.94 -7.46 12.69
C SER A 31 11.24 -5.96 12.82
N HIS A 32 12.35 -5.50 12.28
CA HIS A 32 12.71 -4.07 12.31
C HIS A 32 11.79 -3.20 11.44
N LEU A 33 11.13 -3.76 10.41
CA LEU A 33 10.10 -3.05 9.63
C LEU A 33 8.75 -2.99 10.35
N LEU A 34 8.54 -3.85 11.35
CA LEU A 34 7.36 -3.83 12.21
C LEU A 34 7.52 -2.94 13.45
N SER A 35 8.72 -2.47 13.72
CA SER A 35 9.06 -1.77 14.97
C SER A 35 8.51 -0.33 15.07
N GLY A 36 7.88 0.19 14.03
CA GLY A 36 7.12 1.44 14.05
C GLY A 36 5.65 1.25 14.46
N ILE A 37 5.25 0.02 14.81
CA ILE A 37 3.88 -0.30 15.19
C ILE A 37 3.87 -0.70 16.66
N ASP A 38 3.18 0.07 17.48
CA ASP A 38 3.02 -0.20 18.91
C ASP A 38 1.81 -1.11 19.16
N ILE A 39 0.71 -0.89 18.43
CA ILE A 39 -0.55 -1.61 18.66
C ILE A 39 -1.36 -1.79 17.38
N ILE A 40 -2.08 -2.91 17.32
CA ILE A 40 -3.09 -3.18 16.28
C ILE A 40 -4.46 -3.29 16.92
N TYR A 41 -5.39 -2.47 16.49
CA TYR A 41 -6.80 -2.50 16.89
C TYR A 41 -7.64 -3.19 15.81
N VAL A 42 -8.35 -4.25 16.21
CA VAL A 42 -9.27 -5.00 15.33
C VAL A 42 -10.71 -4.70 15.75
N GLY A 43 -11.52 -4.19 14.83
CA GLY A 43 -12.93 -3.88 15.11
C GLY A 43 -13.50 -2.82 14.18
N GLN A 44 -14.66 -2.24 14.56
CA GLN A 44 -15.31 -1.17 13.81
C GLN A 44 -14.91 0.20 14.37
N PHE A 45 -14.44 1.08 13.50
CA PHE A 45 -14.02 2.45 13.85
C PHE A 45 -14.63 3.44 12.85
N ASP A 46 -14.94 4.65 13.31
CA ASP A 46 -15.58 5.67 12.46
C ASP A 46 -14.70 6.09 11.29
N VAL A 47 -13.37 6.05 11.46
CA VAL A 47 -12.40 6.38 10.41
C VAL A 47 -12.57 5.53 9.13
N PHE A 48 -13.06 4.30 9.24
CA PHE A 48 -13.29 3.45 8.07
C PHE A 48 -14.44 3.96 7.19
N LYS A 49 -15.49 4.51 7.82
CA LYS A 49 -16.60 5.12 7.09
C LYS A 49 -16.24 6.46 6.49
N GLU A 50 -15.42 7.24 7.21
CA GLU A 50 -14.99 8.56 6.76
C GLU A 50 -14.04 8.49 5.57
N LYS A 51 -13.14 7.48 5.55
CA LYS A 51 -12.13 7.30 4.51
C LYS A 51 -12.47 6.24 3.47
N GLU A 52 -13.56 5.49 3.67
CA GLU A 52 -13.96 4.34 2.82
C GLU A 52 -12.85 3.28 2.68
N VAL A 53 -12.19 2.93 3.80
CA VAL A 53 -11.09 1.96 3.88
C VAL A 53 -11.37 0.85 4.88
N ASN A 54 -10.65 -0.28 4.77
CA ASN A 54 -10.74 -1.42 5.68
C ASN A 54 -9.68 -1.37 6.79
N ALA A 55 -8.58 -0.67 6.56
CA ALA A 55 -7.51 -0.47 7.53
C ALA A 55 -6.93 0.94 7.42
N VAL A 56 -6.22 1.38 8.46
CA VAL A 56 -5.48 2.64 8.47
C VAL A 56 -4.35 2.61 9.50
N TYR A 57 -3.15 3.00 9.09
CA TYR A 57 -2.05 3.32 9.99
C TYR A 57 -2.12 4.79 10.42
N GLN A 58 -2.00 5.03 11.71
CA GLN A 58 -1.93 6.37 12.29
C GLN A 58 -1.11 6.37 13.58
N ASP A 59 -0.04 7.18 13.63
CA ASP A 59 0.73 7.47 14.84
C ASP A 59 1.17 6.22 15.65
N GLY A 60 1.74 5.21 14.96
CA GLY A 60 2.18 3.96 15.59
C GLY A 60 1.07 2.93 15.82
N ALA A 61 -0.16 3.22 15.47
CA ALA A 61 -1.28 2.28 15.58
C ALA A 61 -1.82 1.87 14.20
N ILE A 62 -2.15 0.59 14.04
CA ILE A 62 -2.93 0.11 12.91
C ILE A 62 -4.35 -0.18 13.40
N TYR A 63 -5.33 0.35 12.71
CA TYR A 63 -6.74 0.02 12.86
C TYR A 63 -7.14 -0.83 11.66
N VAL A 64 -7.74 -2.00 11.90
CA VAL A 64 -8.22 -2.90 10.85
C VAL A 64 -9.63 -3.37 11.18
N THR A 65 -10.49 -3.43 10.14
CA THR A 65 -11.87 -3.89 10.32
C THR A 65 -11.90 -5.36 10.74
N ASN A 66 -12.87 -5.72 11.59
CA ASN A 66 -13.17 -7.12 11.88
C ASN A 66 -14.04 -7.79 10.80
N GLU A 67 -14.59 -7.03 9.87
CA GLU A 67 -15.36 -7.53 8.72
C GLU A 67 -14.41 -7.91 7.58
N GLN A 68 -13.83 -9.10 7.67
CA GLN A 68 -12.89 -9.65 6.70
C GLN A 68 -13.50 -10.82 5.93
N SER A 69 -13.24 -10.91 4.63
CA SER A 69 -13.74 -11.99 3.78
C SER A 69 -13.00 -13.31 4.01
N ASN A 70 -11.70 -13.22 4.30
CA ASN A 70 -10.82 -14.36 4.61
C ASN A 70 -9.51 -13.88 5.28
N ASP A 71 -8.68 -14.84 5.70
CA ASP A 71 -7.39 -14.55 6.36
C ASP A 71 -6.43 -13.75 5.47
N MET A 72 -6.43 -14.00 4.16
CA MET A 72 -5.50 -13.32 3.25
C MET A 72 -5.87 -11.84 3.06
N ASP A 73 -7.16 -11.51 2.95
CA ASP A 73 -7.62 -10.12 2.87
C ASP A 73 -7.16 -9.33 4.11
N MET A 74 -7.25 -9.94 5.30
CA MET A 74 -6.77 -9.31 6.54
C MET A 74 -5.23 -9.16 6.56
N ILE A 75 -4.50 -10.12 5.99
CA ILE A 75 -3.04 -10.05 5.87
C ILE A 75 -2.65 -8.93 4.91
N ASP A 76 -3.31 -8.84 3.77
CA ASP A 76 -3.07 -7.83 2.75
C ASP A 76 -3.30 -6.42 3.32
N ASP A 77 -4.47 -6.17 3.94
CA ASP A 77 -4.80 -4.92 4.64
C ASP A 77 -3.72 -4.55 5.67
N LEU A 78 -3.33 -5.51 6.53
CA LEU A 78 -2.35 -5.24 7.58
C LEU A 78 -0.95 -4.96 7.03
N ILE A 79 -0.48 -5.69 6.00
CA ILE A 79 0.84 -5.45 5.41
C ILE A 79 0.87 -4.13 4.63
N HIS A 80 -0.23 -3.73 4.04
CA HIS A 80 -0.38 -2.42 3.44
C HIS A 80 -0.15 -1.30 4.49
N GLU A 81 -0.75 -1.42 5.67
CA GLU A 81 -0.57 -0.45 6.75
C GLU A 81 0.82 -0.53 7.40
N VAL A 82 1.44 -1.72 7.44
CA VAL A 82 2.86 -1.88 7.81
C VAL A 82 3.76 -1.11 6.84
N ALA A 83 3.44 -1.10 5.55
CA ALA A 83 4.20 -0.32 4.57
C ALA A 83 4.18 1.18 4.89
N HIS A 84 3.03 1.72 5.29
CA HIS A 84 2.92 3.13 5.69
C HIS A 84 3.72 3.45 6.96
N SER A 85 3.76 2.52 7.93
CA SER A 85 4.62 2.65 9.11
C SER A 85 6.11 2.62 8.74
N ALA A 86 6.51 1.70 7.87
CA ALA A 86 7.89 1.60 7.38
C ALA A 86 8.29 2.83 6.55
N GLU A 87 7.39 3.33 5.70
CA GLU A 87 7.57 4.56 4.91
C GLU A 87 7.85 5.77 5.80
N GLU A 88 7.06 5.96 6.86
CA GLU A 88 7.24 7.05 7.81
C GLU A 88 8.62 6.97 8.48
N ARG A 89 8.97 5.79 8.98
CA ARG A 89 10.23 5.56 9.69
C ARG A 89 11.46 5.68 8.81
N PHE A 90 11.39 5.21 7.58
CA PHE A 90 12.51 5.16 6.63
C PHE A 90 12.40 6.18 5.50
N THR A 91 11.57 7.22 5.66
CA THR A 91 11.29 8.27 4.66
C THR A 91 12.54 8.79 3.98
N GLU A 92 13.58 9.14 4.75
CA GLU A 92 14.83 9.68 4.21
C GLU A 92 15.55 8.66 3.31
N LYS A 93 15.59 7.38 3.69
CA LYS A 93 16.22 6.33 2.88
C LYS A 93 15.41 6.05 1.60
N ILE A 94 14.11 6.08 1.70
CA ILE A 94 13.19 5.75 0.60
C ILE A 94 13.17 6.87 -0.44
N TYR A 95 13.10 8.15 -0.02
CA TYR A 95 12.75 9.25 -0.90
C TYR A 95 13.84 10.29 -1.15
N SER A 96 14.96 10.29 -0.40
CA SER A 96 15.95 11.37 -0.46
C SER A 96 16.60 11.58 -1.83
N ASP A 97 16.75 10.53 -2.64
CA ASP A 97 17.34 10.58 -3.98
C ASP A 97 16.31 10.82 -5.11
N ASN A 98 15.02 10.90 -4.77
CA ASN A 98 13.89 11.09 -5.70
C ASN A 98 13.74 10.00 -6.79
N THR A 99 14.39 8.85 -6.68
CA THR A 99 14.31 7.78 -7.71
C THR A 99 12.91 7.22 -7.81
N ILE A 100 12.26 6.87 -6.68
CA ILE A 100 10.88 6.37 -6.65
C ILE A 100 9.90 7.42 -7.19
N LYS A 101 10.04 8.68 -6.79
CA LYS A 101 9.20 9.78 -7.27
C LYS A 101 9.31 9.94 -8.79
N THR A 102 10.51 9.87 -9.32
CA THR A 102 10.76 9.99 -10.77
C THR A 102 10.15 8.81 -11.52
N GLU A 103 10.31 7.59 -11.01
CA GLU A 103 9.68 6.39 -11.57
C GLU A 103 8.16 6.52 -11.58
N PHE A 104 7.55 6.87 -10.45
CA PHE A 104 6.11 7.07 -10.31
C PHE A 104 5.55 8.09 -11.30
N LEU A 105 6.14 9.29 -11.36
CA LEU A 105 5.67 10.34 -12.27
C LEU A 105 5.85 9.99 -13.75
N THR A 106 6.90 9.23 -14.09
CA THR A 106 7.09 8.71 -15.44
C THR A 106 5.97 7.74 -15.82
N LYS A 107 5.60 6.84 -14.92
CA LYS A 107 4.47 5.90 -15.10
C LYS A 107 3.13 6.63 -15.19
N ARG A 108 2.92 7.63 -14.33
CA ARG A 108 1.72 8.49 -14.37
C ARG A 108 1.61 9.26 -15.69
N SER A 109 2.72 9.72 -16.25
CA SER A 109 2.73 10.37 -17.57
C SER A 109 2.34 9.39 -18.66
N ARG A 110 2.84 8.14 -18.61
CA ARG A 110 2.44 7.10 -19.54
C ARG A 110 0.96 6.72 -19.43
N LEU A 111 0.45 6.61 -18.20
CA LEU A 111 -0.98 6.36 -17.95
C LEU A 111 -1.84 7.51 -18.48
N TYR A 112 -1.40 8.77 -18.27
CA TYR A 112 -2.06 9.95 -18.83
C TYR A 112 -2.20 9.84 -20.37
N GLU A 113 -1.12 9.50 -21.06
CA GLU A 113 -1.13 9.38 -22.54
C GLU A 113 -2.07 8.27 -23.02
N LEU A 114 -2.15 7.15 -22.29
CA LEU A 114 -3.11 6.09 -22.58
C LEU A 114 -4.56 6.57 -22.38
N LEU A 115 -4.85 7.21 -21.26
CA LEU A 115 -6.18 7.75 -20.96
C LEU A 115 -6.62 8.76 -22.01
N ASP A 116 -5.73 9.66 -22.41
CA ASP A 116 -5.97 10.64 -23.49
C ASP A 116 -6.24 9.96 -24.84
N THR A 117 -5.49 8.92 -25.17
CA THR A 117 -5.66 8.12 -26.39
C THR A 117 -7.02 7.42 -26.47
N TYR A 118 -7.61 7.09 -25.31
CA TYR A 118 -8.94 6.47 -25.20
C TYR A 118 -10.06 7.47 -24.92
N ASP A 119 -9.83 8.77 -25.14
CA ASP A 119 -10.81 9.86 -24.99
C ASP A 119 -11.36 10.05 -23.54
N TYR A 120 -10.55 9.70 -22.50
CA TYR A 120 -10.93 9.93 -21.09
C TYR A 120 -10.65 11.34 -20.58
N GLU A 121 -10.04 12.22 -21.35
CA GLU A 121 -9.74 13.62 -20.99
C GLU A 121 -9.08 13.78 -19.60
N PRO A 122 -7.90 13.15 -19.36
CA PRO A 122 -7.31 13.12 -18.02
C PRO A 122 -6.88 14.51 -17.53
N PRO A 123 -7.08 14.85 -16.25
CA PRO A 123 -6.60 16.10 -15.69
C PRO A 123 -5.08 16.23 -15.81
N PRO A 124 -4.53 17.36 -16.31
CA PRO A 124 -3.07 17.53 -16.49
C PRO A 124 -2.24 17.34 -15.23
N LYS A 125 -2.81 17.58 -14.04
CA LYS A 125 -2.15 17.40 -12.75
C LYS A 125 -1.75 15.94 -12.47
N ILE A 126 -2.36 14.95 -13.14
CA ILE A 126 -1.97 13.56 -13.05
C ILE A 126 -0.47 13.35 -13.31
N LYS A 127 0.17 14.17 -14.16
CA LYS A 127 1.59 14.05 -14.53
C LYS A 127 2.55 14.62 -13.48
N VAL A 128 2.08 15.47 -12.56
CA VAL A 128 2.95 16.25 -11.68
C VAL A 128 2.63 16.07 -10.19
N GLU A 129 1.37 15.79 -9.85
CA GLU A 129 0.95 15.58 -8.48
C GLU A 129 1.31 14.17 -8.02
N TYR A 130 2.02 14.03 -6.93
CA TYR A 130 2.45 12.74 -6.39
C TYR A 130 1.89 12.45 -4.99
N HIS A 131 1.34 13.43 -4.33
CA HIS A 131 0.57 13.22 -3.11
C HIS A 131 -0.84 12.75 -3.43
N TYR A 132 -1.57 12.31 -2.40
CA TYR A 132 -2.99 12.03 -2.55
C TYR A 132 -3.74 13.30 -2.97
N ASP A 133 -4.56 13.16 -3.98
CA ASP A 133 -5.39 14.24 -4.52
C ASP A 133 -6.78 13.66 -4.83
N ASN A 134 -7.78 14.15 -4.11
CA ASN A 134 -9.16 13.67 -4.21
C ASN A 134 -9.75 13.80 -5.63
N GLU A 135 -9.36 14.81 -6.40
CA GLU A 135 -9.85 14.96 -7.78
C GLU A 135 -9.30 13.89 -8.70
N ILE A 136 -8.00 13.53 -8.54
CA ILE A 136 -7.38 12.44 -9.27
C ILE A 136 -8.02 11.10 -8.89
N ASP A 137 -8.20 10.86 -7.59
CA ASP A 137 -8.80 9.63 -7.08
C ASP A 137 -10.24 9.47 -7.59
N MET A 138 -11.06 10.52 -7.46
CA MET A 138 -12.43 10.54 -7.98
C MET A 138 -12.49 10.42 -9.50
N TYR A 139 -11.52 10.97 -10.24
CA TYR A 139 -11.41 10.79 -11.68
C TYR A 139 -11.15 9.32 -12.03
N PHE A 140 -10.19 8.67 -11.36
CA PHE A 140 -9.93 7.26 -11.57
C PHE A 140 -11.12 6.38 -11.20
N TYR A 141 -11.78 6.66 -10.08
CA TYR A 141 -12.90 5.87 -9.60
C TYR A 141 -14.18 6.05 -10.43
N ARG A 142 -14.59 7.31 -10.69
CA ARG A 142 -15.90 7.62 -11.28
C ARG A 142 -15.87 7.81 -12.80
N THR A 143 -14.80 8.40 -13.33
CA THR A 143 -14.74 8.72 -14.77
C THR A 143 -14.18 7.55 -15.56
N VAL A 144 -13.07 6.96 -15.11
CA VAL A 144 -12.46 5.79 -15.77
C VAL A 144 -13.11 4.49 -15.29
N GLY A 145 -13.27 4.32 -13.98
CA GLY A 145 -13.70 3.08 -13.32
C GLY A 145 -12.57 2.08 -13.14
N TYR A 146 -12.50 1.45 -11.97
CA TYR A 146 -11.40 0.54 -11.63
C TYR A 146 -11.28 -0.67 -12.56
N GLU A 147 -12.38 -1.19 -13.11
CA GLU A 147 -12.36 -2.31 -14.05
C GLU A 147 -11.61 -1.96 -15.34
N ILE A 148 -11.84 -0.75 -15.88
CA ILE A 148 -11.14 -0.26 -17.09
C ILE A 148 -9.72 0.12 -16.73
N LEU A 149 -9.54 0.83 -15.61
CA LEU A 149 -8.24 1.27 -15.15
C LEU A 149 -7.29 0.09 -14.92
N TRP A 150 -7.80 -1.06 -14.42
CA TRP A 150 -7.03 -2.30 -14.27
C TRP A 150 -6.36 -2.74 -15.57
N ASN A 151 -7.09 -2.65 -16.69
CA ASN A 151 -6.54 -2.99 -17.99
C ASN A 151 -5.50 -1.96 -18.47
N LEU A 152 -5.74 -0.67 -18.20
CA LEU A 152 -4.87 0.42 -18.64
C LEU A 152 -3.55 0.48 -17.86
N VAL A 153 -3.56 0.13 -16.57
CA VAL A 153 -2.35 0.11 -15.75
C VAL A 153 -1.50 -1.14 -15.93
N ASN A 154 -2.01 -2.16 -16.60
CA ASN A 154 -1.27 -3.41 -16.82
C ASN A 154 0.07 -3.15 -17.52
N GLY A 155 1.17 -3.61 -16.92
CA GLY A 155 2.54 -3.37 -17.37
C GLY A 155 3.06 -1.94 -17.10
N ILE A 156 2.31 -1.12 -16.35
CA ILE A 156 2.73 0.19 -15.85
C ILE A 156 2.77 0.22 -14.32
N PHE A 157 1.68 -0.20 -13.68
CA PHE A 157 1.50 -0.26 -12.24
C PHE A 157 1.08 -1.68 -11.82
N LEU A 158 1.30 -2.04 -10.57
CA LEU A 158 0.86 -3.33 -10.00
C LEU A 158 -0.66 -3.40 -9.84
N SER A 159 -1.28 -2.27 -9.53
CA SER A 159 -2.74 -2.16 -9.39
C SER A 159 -3.22 -0.74 -9.73
N PRO A 160 -4.53 -0.53 -9.99
CA PRO A 160 -5.11 0.80 -10.11
C PRO A 160 -4.84 1.69 -8.89
N TYR A 161 -4.92 1.11 -7.70
CA TYR A 161 -4.72 1.84 -6.44
C TYR A 161 -3.30 2.39 -6.32
N SER A 162 -2.28 1.65 -6.76
CA SER A 162 -0.89 2.12 -6.79
C SER A 162 -0.65 3.32 -7.71
N ALA A 163 -1.60 3.65 -8.60
CA ALA A 163 -1.54 4.85 -9.42
C ALA A 163 -2.11 6.11 -8.73
N THR A 164 -2.73 6.02 -7.56
CA THR A 164 -3.42 7.15 -6.92
C THR A 164 -2.49 8.15 -6.25
N SER A 165 -1.43 7.68 -5.59
CA SER A 165 -0.39 8.53 -5.00
C SER A 165 0.95 7.80 -4.90
N LEU A 166 2.03 8.54 -4.65
CA LEU A 166 3.36 7.99 -4.43
C LEU A 166 3.39 7.08 -3.19
N ARG A 167 2.64 7.45 -2.16
CA ARG A 167 2.48 6.68 -0.92
C ARG A 167 1.84 5.33 -1.19
N GLU A 168 0.73 5.29 -1.94
CA GLU A 168 0.06 4.04 -2.31
C GLU A 168 0.89 3.21 -3.31
N TYR A 169 1.66 3.87 -4.16
CA TYR A 169 2.61 3.19 -5.04
C TYR A 169 3.66 2.41 -4.25
N PHE A 170 4.22 3.02 -3.21
CA PHE A 170 5.18 2.35 -2.32
C PHE A 170 4.50 1.21 -1.54
N ALA A 171 3.32 1.46 -0.95
CA ALA A 171 2.62 0.48 -0.12
C ALA A 171 2.22 -0.78 -0.91
N VAL A 172 1.65 -0.64 -2.10
CA VAL A 172 1.32 -1.78 -2.97
C VAL A 172 2.57 -2.56 -3.41
N CYS A 173 3.67 -1.86 -3.69
CA CYS A 173 4.94 -2.54 -4.01
C CYS A 173 5.52 -3.28 -2.80
N PHE A 174 5.39 -2.75 -1.60
CA PHE A 174 5.80 -3.39 -0.35
C PHE A 174 4.98 -4.66 -0.09
N GLU A 175 3.67 -4.58 -0.24
CA GLU A 175 2.75 -5.71 -0.12
C GLU A 175 3.13 -6.82 -1.10
N GLU A 176 3.23 -6.53 -2.40
CA GLU A 176 3.64 -7.51 -3.41
C GLU A 176 5.01 -8.13 -3.13
N TYR A 177 5.97 -7.32 -2.65
CA TYR A 177 7.34 -7.75 -2.33
C TYR A 177 7.39 -8.75 -1.18
N PHE A 178 6.63 -8.54 -0.10
CA PHE A 178 6.66 -9.40 1.08
C PHE A 178 5.66 -10.55 1.04
N LEU A 179 4.56 -10.43 0.30
CA LEU A 179 3.53 -11.47 0.23
C LEU A 179 3.66 -12.38 -0.98
N ASN A 180 4.00 -11.82 -2.14
CA ASN A 180 3.83 -12.53 -3.42
C ASN A 180 5.14 -12.69 -4.21
N ASP A 181 5.34 -11.90 -5.26
CA ASP A 181 6.46 -12.08 -6.20
C ASP A 181 7.40 -10.88 -6.27
N LYS A 182 8.52 -10.98 -5.55
CA LYS A 182 9.61 -9.99 -5.62
C LYS A 182 10.08 -9.72 -7.05
N LYS A 183 9.99 -10.69 -7.97
CA LYS A 183 10.42 -10.52 -9.36
C LYS A 183 9.46 -9.60 -10.13
N GLU A 184 8.17 -9.64 -9.82
CA GLU A 184 7.20 -8.73 -10.40
C GLU A 184 7.52 -7.29 -10.01
N VAL A 185 7.78 -7.04 -8.72
CA VAL A 185 8.21 -5.72 -8.23
C VAL A 185 9.52 -5.29 -8.90
N SER A 186 10.53 -6.16 -8.94
CA SER A 186 11.82 -5.88 -9.60
C SER A 186 11.67 -5.49 -11.07
N LYS A 187 10.77 -6.13 -11.79
CA LYS A 187 10.52 -5.89 -13.21
C LYS A 187 9.73 -4.62 -13.44
N LEU A 188 8.66 -4.43 -12.67
CA LEU A 188 7.68 -3.37 -12.90
C LEU A 188 8.02 -2.09 -12.12
N CYS A 189 8.58 -2.20 -10.93
CA CYS A 189 8.85 -1.08 -10.01
C CYS A 189 10.30 -1.10 -9.49
N PRO A 190 11.32 -1.06 -10.39
CA PRO A 190 12.72 -1.27 -10.02
C PRO A 190 13.28 -0.27 -9.01
N ALA A 191 12.83 0.99 -9.01
CA ALA A 191 13.26 1.96 -8.01
C ALA A 191 12.75 1.59 -6.61
N VAL A 192 11.47 1.21 -6.50
CA VAL A 192 10.90 0.75 -5.23
C VAL A 192 11.57 -0.55 -4.79
N PHE A 193 11.78 -1.50 -5.71
CA PHE A 193 12.45 -2.78 -5.42
C PHE A 193 13.81 -2.55 -4.77
N THR A 194 14.64 -1.67 -5.34
CA THR A 194 15.96 -1.34 -4.78
C THR A 194 15.86 -0.78 -3.36
N LYS A 195 14.89 0.11 -3.11
CA LYS A 195 14.68 0.67 -1.77
C LYS A 195 14.15 -0.35 -0.76
N LEU A 196 13.29 -1.26 -1.20
CA LEU A 196 12.80 -2.35 -0.36
C LEU A 196 13.95 -3.30 0.02
N GLU A 197 14.85 -3.65 -0.91
CA GLU A 197 16.06 -4.42 -0.57
C GLU A 197 16.95 -3.66 0.43
N GLU A 198 17.18 -2.35 0.23
CA GLU A 198 17.98 -1.51 1.14
C GLU A 198 17.41 -1.52 2.56
N ILE A 199 16.07 -1.44 2.74
CA ILE A 199 15.45 -1.43 4.07
C ILE A 199 15.26 -2.83 4.64
N GLU A 200 15.07 -3.87 3.82
CA GLU A 200 14.94 -5.27 4.26
C GLU A 200 16.23 -5.75 4.95
N PHE A 201 17.39 -5.42 4.39
CA PHE A 201 18.72 -5.88 4.87
C PHE A 201 19.43 -4.85 5.75
N LEU A 202 18.72 -3.87 6.30
CA LEU A 202 19.32 -2.96 7.27
C LEU A 202 19.78 -3.74 8.50
N GLU A 203 21.10 -3.69 8.78
CA GLU A 203 21.63 -4.08 10.08
C GLU A 203 21.16 -3.04 11.12
N VAL A 204 20.17 -3.41 11.91
CA VAL A 204 19.74 -2.60 13.06
C VAL A 204 20.72 -2.87 14.20
N ASN A 205 21.70 -1.97 14.37
CA ASN A 205 22.62 -1.98 15.52
C ASN A 205 21.92 -1.57 16.80
#